data_34fb5f5dc3bc1469099de2f4711d87c9
#
_entry.id   34fb5f5dc3bc1469099de2f4711d87c9
#
_cell.length_a   1.000
_cell.length_b   1.000
_cell.length_c   1.000
_cell.angle_alpha   90.00
_cell.angle_beta   90.00
_cell.angle_gamma   90.00
#
_symmetry.space_group_name_H-M   'P 1'
#
loop_
_entity.id
_entity.type
_entity.pdbx_description
1 polymer ?
#
loop_
_entity_poly.entity_id
_entity_poly.type
_entity_poly.pdbx_seq_one_letter_code
_entity_poly.pdbx_strand_id
1 'polypeptide(L)'
;MRRCLSKFTRWSLSMETSKKTALLLINTGSPDQPTETAVRSYLAEFLGDQRIVELPRWKWWPILHGIILRTRPKKSAARYNGVWTDEGSPLIVHTKHTAEKLTEHLGIPVYWGMRYGHPSVTEVMDQMMADGVKRVLVMPMFAQYAAQTTAACFDAVARHVMTHRDSPAIRTIHDYHDEPAYIQAIVKQLRHYWDKNGAPMSVGGRLVMSFHGIPQKSSELGDVYEAQCHKTASLIANELGLDARDWTVCFQSRFGRDEWLQPYTLASVKALAEEGTPRVDVICPGFAADCLETIEEIDDELRRTYMGAFRSDTFPTGEFHYIPALNESDFAIEAYEMIARRELAGWL
;
A
#
# COMPACT_ATOMS: atom_id res chain seq x y z
N MET A 1 -37.63 66.42 -8.05
CA MET A 1 -36.17 66.45 -7.84
C MET A 1 -35.82 66.18 -6.38
N ARG A 2 -35.46 64.99 -5.98
CA ARG A 2 -34.74 64.75 -4.76
C ARG A 2 -33.99 63.41 -4.94
N ARG A 3 -32.68 63.43 -4.65
CA ARG A 3 -31.63 62.49 -4.91
C ARG A 3 -31.86 61.15 -4.23
N CYS A 4 -31.83 60.10 -5.00
CA CYS A 4 -31.56 58.74 -4.51
C CYS A 4 -30.02 58.53 -4.47
N LEU A 5 -29.42 58.66 -3.28
CA LEU A 5 -28.00 58.37 -3.08
C LEU A 5 -27.89 56.88 -2.73
N SER A 6 -27.30 56.13 -3.62
CA SER A 6 -26.92 54.74 -3.50
C SER A 6 -25.95 54.52 -2.33
N LYS A 7 -26.35 53.72 -1.38
CA LYS A 7 -25.43 53.09 -0.41
C LYS A 7 -24.72 51.95 -1.12
N PHE A 8 -23.60 52.23 -1.75
CA PHE A 8 -22.61 51.20 -2.06
C PHE A 8 -21.95 50.85 -0.73
N THR A 9 -22.34 49.73 -0.14
CA THR A 9 -21.61 49.06 0.94
C THR A 9 -20.30 48.64 0.36
N ARG A 10 -19.22 49.23 0.87
CA ARG A 10 -17.86 48.85 0.63
C ARG A 10 -17.66 47.41 1.14
N TRP A 11 -17.61 46.44 0.24
CA TRP A 11 -17.13 45.13 0.57
C TRP A 11 -15.63 45.28 0.89
N SER A 12 -15.31 45.29 2.19
CA SER A 12 -13.95 45.08 2.61
C SER A 12 -13.58 43.67 2.17
N LEU A 13 -12.73 43.57 1.18
CA LEU A 13 -11.94 42.38 0.91
C LEU A 13 -11.08 42.14 2.18
N SER A 14 -11.63 41.44 3.16
CA SER A 14 -10.83 40.79 4.16
C SER A 14 -9.89 39.85 3.38
N MET A 15 -8.58 40.01 3.58
CA MET A 15 -7.59 39.09 3.06
C MET A 15 -8.14 37.67 3.30
N GLU A 16 -8.38 36.94 2.21
CA GLU A 16 -8.72 35.51 2.29
C GLU A 16 -7.64 34.86 3.14
N THR A 17 -8.01 34.45 4.33
CA THR A 17 -7.16 33.55 5.11
C THR A 17 -6.94 32.35 4.21
N SER A 18 -5.70 32.16 3.76
CA SER A 18 -5.31 31.02 2.94
C SER A 18 -5.97 29.75 3.49
N LYS A 19 -6.80 29.09 2.69
CA LYS A 19 -7.53 27.89 3.12
C LYS A 19 -6.49 26.86 3.49
N LYS A 20 -6.47 26.43 4.76
CA LYS A 20 -5.51 25.44 5.26
C LYS A 20 -5.60 24.15 4.43
N THR A 21 -4.52 23.83 3.76
CA THR A 21 -4.39 22.63 2.92
C THR A 21 -3.62 21.56 3.68
N ALA A 22 -3.99 20.31 3.53
CA ALA A 22 -3.29 19.16 4.11
C ALA A 22 -3.28 17.96 3.16
N LEU A 23 -2.32 17.06 3.37
CA LEU A 23 -2.25 15.74 2.75
C LEU A 23 -2.78 14.71 3.74
N LEU A 24 -3.55 13.73 3.26
CA LEU A 24 -3.99 12.56 4.01
C LEU A 24 -3.44 11.30 3.35
N LEU A 25 -2.53 10.62 4.03
CA LEU A 25 -2.06 9.28 3.65
C LEU A 25 -3.03 8.24 4.19
N ILE A 26 -3.44 7.27 3.35
CA ILE A 26 -4.30 6.18 3.80
C ILE A 26 -3.66 4.85 3.43
N ASN A 27 -3.44 3.98 4.43
CA ASN A 27 -2.98 2.61 4.22
C ASN A 27 -4.06 1.60 4.62
N THR A 28 -3.84 0.31 4.34
CA THR A 28 -4.81 -0.76 4.65
C THR A 28 -5.15 -0.79 6.13
N GLY A 29 -4.14 -0.81 6.96
CA GLY A 29 -4.27 -0.91 8.40
C GLY A 29 -3.76 -2.24 8.98
N SER A 30 -3.85 -2.33 10.29
CA SER A 30 -3.34 -3.44 11.09
C SER A 30 -4.15 -3.55 12.38
N PRO A 31 -4.16 -4.72 13.06
CA PRO A 31 -4.71 -4.79 14.40
C PRO A 31 -3.98 -3.84 15.37
N ASP A 32 -4.66 -3.35 16.39
CA ASP A 32 -4.05 -2.46 17.42
C ASP A 32 -2.97 -3.18 18.24
N GLN A 33 -3.09 -4.50 18.37
CA GLN A 33 -2.16 -5.38 19.08
C GLN A 33 -2.12 -6.76 18.44
N PRO A 34 -1.01 -7.51 18.59
CA PRO A 34 -0.90 -8.87 18.05
C PRO A 34 -1.62 -9.91 18.94
N THR A 35 -2.80 -9.56 19.45
CA THR A 35 -3.64 -10.42 20.30
C THR A 35 -4.83 -10.97 19.53
N GLU A 36 -5.33 -12.13 19.96
CA GLU A 36 -6.49 -12.76 19.32
C GLU A 36 -7.71 -11.82 19.26
N THR A 37 -7.93 -11.03 20.31
CA THR A 37 -9.07 -10.12 20.41
C THR A 37 -8.94 -8.96 19.44
N ALA A 38 -7.77 -8.28 19.40
CA ALA A 38 -7.53 -7.16 18.50
C ALA A 38 -7.55 -7.63 17.02
N VAL A 39 -6.93 -8.77 16.73
CA VAL A 39 -6.97 -9.37 15.38
C VAL A 39 -8.39 -9.75 14.97
N ARG A 40 -9.22 -10.24 15.89
CA ARG A 40 -10.63 -10.54 15.60
C ARG A 40 -11.41 -9.29 15.21
N SER A 41 -11.23 -8.19 15.94
CA SER A 41 -11.87 -6.90 15.64
C SER A 41 -11.42 -6.37 14.28
N TYR A 42 -10.12 -6.37 14.01
CA TYR A 42 -9.56 -5.98 12.72
C TYR A 42 -10.10 -6.83 11.56
N LEU A 43 -10.08 -8.16 11.69
CA LEU A 43 -10.59 -9.07 10.67
C LEU A 43 -12.11 -8.93 10.45
N ALA A 44 -12.87 -8.58 11.48
CA ALA A 44 -14.30 -8.33 11.35
C ALA A 44 -14.57 -7.09 10.50
N GLU A 45 -13.80 -6.03 10.68
CA GLU A 45 -13.89 -4.81 9.88
C GLU A 45 -13.40 -5.07 8.45
N PHE A 46 -12.19 -5.60 8.30
CA PHE A 46 -11.54 -5.86 7.01
C PHE A 46 -12.37 -6.79 6.13
N LEU A 47 -12.70 -7.99 6.62
CA LEU A 47 -13.47 -8.99 5.86
C LEU A 47 -14.97 -8.66 5.81
N GLY A 48 -15.44 -7.73 6.63
CA GLY A 48 -16.79 -7.18 6.58
C GLY A 48 -17.02 -6.19 5.46
N ASP A 49 -15.95 -5.65 4.85
CA ASP A 49 -16.07 -4.74 3.72
C ASP A 49 -16.41 -5.48 2.43
N GLN A 50 -17.42 -4.94 1.73
CA GLN A 50 -17.88 -5.51 0.47
C GLN A 50 -16.87 -5.34 -0.67
N ARG A 51 -15.93 -4.38 -0.56
CA ARG A 51 -14.80 -4.23 -1.47
C ARG A 51 -13.78 -5.37 -1.33
N ILE A 52 -13.65 -5.94 -0.12
CA ILE A 52 -12.73 -7.04 0.16
C ILE A 52 -13.37 -8.39 -0.18
N VAL A 53 -14.63 -8.57 0.19
CA VAL A 53 -15.37 -9.81 -0.09
C VAL A 53 -16.66 -9.47 -0.82
N GLU A 54 -16.64 -9.64 -2.14
CA GLU A 54 -17.74 -9.29 -3.06
C GLU A 54 -18.87 -10.35 -3.03
N LEU A 55 -19.23 -10.82 -1.84
CA LEU A 55 -20.36 -11.72 -1.65
C LEU A 55 -21.56 -10.98 -1.03
N PRO A 56 -22.80 -11.34 -1.39
CA PRO A 56 -23.97 -10.79 -0.72
C PRO A 56 -23.89 -10.98 0.78
N ARG A 57 -24.16 -9.94 1.56
CA ARG A 57 -24.00 -9.96 3.03
C ARG A 57 -24.70 -11.12 3.71
N TRP A 58 -25.91 -11.48 3.26
CA TRP A 58 -26.68 -12.59 3.85
C TRP A 58 -26.00 -13.96 3.69
N LYS A 59 -25.14 -14.14 2.66
CA LYS A 59 -24.32 -15.34 2.48
C LYS A 59 -23.03 -15.25 3.28
N TRP A 60 -22.41 -14.08 3.30
CA TRP A 60 -21.08 -13.90 3.88
C TRP A 60 -21.10 -13.80 5.42
N TRP A 61 -22.07 -13.06 6.01
CA TRP A 61 -22.14 -12.84 7.45
C TRP A 61 -22.12 -14.12 8.30
N PRO A 62 -22.88 -15.17 7.97
CA PRO A 62 -22.81 -16.43 8.71
C PRO A 62 -21.43 -17.09 8.63
N ILE A 63 -20.75 -17.00 7.49
CA ILE A 63 -19.40 -17.55 7.31
C ILE A 63 -18.38 -16.72 8.10
N LEU A 64 -18.43 -15.41 7.97
CA LEU A 64 -17.53 -14.50 8.67
C LEU A 64 -17.64 -14.69 10.19
N HIS A 65 -18.82 -14.52 10.77
CA HIS A 65 -19.01 -14.54 12.22
C HIS A 65 -19.09 -15.95 12.81
N GLY A 66 -19.61 -16.93 12.06
CA GLY A 66 -19.75 -18.30 12.51
C GLY A 66 -18.46 -19.13 12.42
N ILE A 67 -17.62 -18.87 11.42
CA ILE A 67 -16.43 -19.68 11.13
C ILE A 67 -15.15 -18.85 11.21
N ILE A 68 -15.01 -17.84 10.35
CA ILE A 68 -13.74 -17.14 10.14
C ILE A 68 -13.26 -16.47 11.42
N LEU A 69 -14.09 -15.65 12.06
CA LEU A 69 -13.75 -14.91 13.28
C LEU A 69 -13.61 -15.79 14.53
N ARG A 70 -13.96 -17.08 14.43
CA ARG A 70 -13.73 -18.06 15.51
C ARG A 70 -12.46 -18.86 15.34
N THR A 71 -12.01 -19.07 14.09
CA THR A 71 -10.89 -19.98 13.80
C THR A 71 -9.60 -19.28 13.40
N ARG A 72 -9.69 -18.14 12.70
CA ARG A 72 -8.53 -17.42 12.18
C ARG A 72 -7.80 -16.53 13.20
N PRO A 73 -8.46 -15.80 14.11
CA PRO A 73 -7.78 -14.78 14.90
C PRO A 73 -6.58 -15.30 15.68
N LYS A 74 -6.65 -16.48 16.27
CA LYS A 74 -5.55 -17.08 17.02
C LYS A 74 -4.31 -17.34 16.13
N LYS A 75 -4.51 -17.88 14.92
CA LYS A 75 -3.42 -18.13 13.96
C LYS A 75 -2.84 -16.84 13.44
N SER A 76 -3.68 -15.88 13.07
CA SER A 76 -3.23 -14.58 12.58
C SER A 76 -2.51 -13.78 13.68
N ALA A 77 -2.96 -13.85 14.93
CA ALA A 77 -2.28 -13.20 16.05
C ALA A 77 -0.85 -13.73 16.25
N ALA A 78 -0.63 -15.04 16.08
CA ALA A 78 0.70 -15.62 16.15
C ALA A 78 1.62 -15.09 15.03
N ARG A 79 1.09 -14.94 13.79
CA ARG A 79 1.82 -14.35 12.66
C ARG A 79 2.13 -12.87 12.92
N TYR A 80 1.15 -12.06 13.35
CA TYR A 80 1.38 -10.66 13.73
C TYR A 80 2.43 -10.51 14.83
N ASN A 81 2.41 -11.39 15.82
CA ASN A 81 3.41 -11.35 16.91
C ASN A 81 4.85 -11.58 16.39
N GLY A 82 5.01 -12.37 15.32
CA GLY A 82 6.31 -12.61 14.69
C GLY A 82 6.91 -11.42 13.96
N VAL A 83 6.08 -10.45 13.54
CA VAL A 83 6.51 -9.25 12.80
C VAL A 83 6.39 -7.97 13.63
N TRP A 84 5.85 -8.07 14.86
CA TRP A 84 5.60 -6.91 15.71
C TRP A 84 6.90 -6.32 16.24
N THR A 85 7.02 -4.99 16.15
CA THR A 85 8.17 -4.26 16.68
C THR A 85 7.87 -3.66 18.06
N ASP A 86 8.88 -3.10 18.72
CA ASP A 86 8.70 -2.37 19.99
C ASP A 86 7.80 -1.12 19.81
N GLU A 87 7.74 -0.56 18.60
CA GLU A 87 6.89 0.60 18.27
C GLU A 87 5.48 0.20 17.80
N GLY A 88 5.26 -1.09 17.49
CA GLY A 88 3.98 -1.59 17.03
C GLY A 88 4.02 -2.33 15.70
N SER A 89 2.91 -2.32 14.97
CA SER A 89 2.83 -2.90 13.63
C SER A 89 3.72 -2.15 12.64
N PRO A 90 4.61 -2.81 11.89
CA PRO A 90 5.47 -2.17 10.89
C PRO A 90 4.71 -1.28 9.92
N LEU A 91 3.56 -1.73 9.41
CA LEU A 91 2.72 -0.95 8.50
C LEU A 91 2.34 0.41 9.09
N ILE A 92 1.93 0.42 10.36
CA ILE A 92 1.52 1.65 11.06
C ILE A 92 2.73 2.54 11.32
N VAL A 93 3.82 1.97 11.82
CA VAL A 93 5.05 2.70 12.15
C VAL A 93 5.62 3.39 10.92
N HIS A 94 5.81 2.66 9.81
CA HIS A 94 6.33 3.23 8.57
C HIS A 94 5.39 4.26 7.95
N THR A 95 4.06 4.03 7.99
CA THR A 95 3.10 5.02 7.48
C THR A 95 3.16 6.32 8.29
N LYS A 96 3.27 6.23 9.63
CA LYS A 96 3.43 7.37 10.53
C LYS A 96 4.72 8.13 10.24
N HIS A 97 5.85 7.46 10.18
CA HIS A 97 7.16 8.08 9.91
C HIS A 97 7.19 8.73 8.50
N THR A 98 6.56 8.09 7.51
CA THR A 98 6.37 8.70 6.18
C THR A 98 5.60 10.02 6.26
N ALA A 99 4.52 10.07 7.03
CA ALA A 99 3.74 11.31 7.20
C ALA A 99 4.53 12.41 7.92
N GLU A 100 5.31 12.05 8.94
CA GLU A 100 6.17 12.97 9.67
C GLU A 100 7.22 13.60 8.75
N LYS A 101 7.98 12.79 8.02
CA LYS A 101 8.98 13.27 7.04
C LYS A 101 8.35 14.11 5.93
N LEU A 102 7.22 13.68 5.37
CA LEU A 102 6.51 14.45 4.34
C LEU A 102 5.98 15.80 4.87
N THR A 103 5.63 15.91 6.14
CA THR A 103 5.25 17.19 6.76
C THR A 103 6.41 18.18 6.68
N GLU A 104 7.63 17.74 6.98
CA GLU A 104 8.84 18.58 6.90
C GLU A 104 9.14 18.99 5.45
N HIS A 105 9.07 18.05 4.51
CA HIS A 105 9.39 18.27 3.10
C HIS A 105 8.37 19.15 2.37
N LEU A 106 7.08 18.94 2.62
CA LEU A 106 6.00 19.68 1.95
C LEU A 106 5.74 21.05 2.58
N GLY A 107 6.06 21.23 3.87
CA GLY A 107 5.75 22.44 4.65
C GLY A 107 4.24 22.62 4.89
N ILE A 108 3.44 21.58 4.76
CA ILE A 108 2.02 21.53 5.12
C ILE A 108 1.76 20.33 6.03
N PRO A 109 0.67 20.34 6.82
CA PRO A 109 0.32 19.19 7.64
C PRO A 109 0.07 17.95 6.79
N VAL A 110 0.69 16.83 7.16
CA VAL A 110 0.42 15.51 6.60
C VAL A 110 -0.18 14.64 7.69
N TYR A 111 -1.40 14.20 7.46
CA TYR A 111 -2.12 13.27 8.33
C TYR A 111 -2.03 11.87 7.75
N TRP A 112 -2.19 10.87 8.60
CA TRP A 112 -2.22 9.49 8.17
C TRP A 112 -3.36 8.74 8.87
N GLY A 113 -3.97 7.82 8.18
CA GLY A 113 -5.06 7.01 8.70
C GLY A 113 -5.10 5.64 8.07
N MET A 114 -5.82 4.74 8.72
CA MET A 114 -5.99 3.37 8.29
C MET A 114 -7.39 3.15 7.72
N ARG A 115 -7.45 2.41 6.62
CA ARG A 115 -8.74 2.03 6.04
C ARG A 115 -9.48 1.09 6.99
N TYR A 116 -8.75 0.23 7.70
CA TYR A 116 -9.25 -0.69 8.72
C TYR A 116 -8.38 -0.59 9.97
N GLY A 117 -9.00 -0.58 11.16
CA GLY A 117 -8.30 -0.34 12.43
C GLY A 117 -8.06 1.14 12.71
N HIS A 118 -7.06 1.44 13.54
CA HIS A 118 -6.81 2.77 14.08
C HIS A 118 -5.42 3.34 13.75
N PRO A 119 -5.31 4.70 13.65
CA PRO A 119 -6.43 5.65 13.60
C PRO A 119 -7.21 5.49 12.29
N SER A 120 -8.53 5.41 12.40
CA SER A 120 -9.39 5.25 11.23
C SER A 120 -9.44 6.52 10.38
N VAL A 121 -9.73 6.39 9.08
CA VAL A 121 -9.94 7.55 8.18
C VAL A 121 -10.96 8.53 8.76
N THR A 122 -12.02 8.04 9.41
CA THR A 122 -13.05 8.90 10.02
C THR A 122 -12.48 9.74 11.16
N GLU A 123 -11.77 9.13 12.12
CA GLU A 123 -11.14 9.82 13.24
C GLU A 123 -10.16 10.88 12.77
N VAL A 124 -9.34 10.54 11.76
CA VAL A 124 -8.34 11.47 11.21
C VAL A 124 -8.99 12.63 10.49
N MET A 125 -10.05 12.40 9.71
CA MET A 125 -10.78 13.48 9.04
C MET A 125 -11.51 14.39 10.03
N ASP A 126 -12.05 13.85 11.13
CA ASP A 126 -12.63 14.66 12.22
C ASP A 126 -11.55 15.55 12.85
N GLN A 127 -10.36 15.03 13.09
CA GLN A 127 -9.22 15.79 13.59
C GLN A 127 -8.80 16.89 12.60
N MET A 128 -8.69 16.58 11.30
CA MET A 128 -8.35 17.55 10.27
C MET A 128 -9.36 18.71 10.23
N MET A 129 -10.65 18.40 10.36
CA MET A 129 -11.70 19.42 10.43
C MET A 129 -11.60 20.28 11.70
N ALA A 130 -11.34 19.68 12.85
CA ALA A 130 -11.10 20.39 14.11
C ALA A 130 -9.88 21.31 14.02
N ASP A 131 -8.84 20.92 13.30
CA ASP A 131 -7.64 21.71 13.02
C ASP A 131 -7.86 22.81 11.96
N GLY A 132 -9.06 22.91 11.41
CA GLY A 132 -9.46 23.94 10.44
C GLY A 132 -8.99 23.67 9.01
N VAL A 133 -8.65 22.43 8.66
CA VAL A 133 -8.31 22.05 7.29
C VAL A 133 -9.52 22.21 6.37
N LYS A 134 -9.35 22.87 5.21
CA LYS A 134 -10.39 23.13 4.23
C LYS A 134 -10.12 22.52 2.86
N ARG A 135 -8.92 22.00 2.64
CA ARG A 135 -8.50 21.34 1.41
C ARG A 135 -7.70 20.11 1.77
N VAL A 136 -8.13 18.95 1.34
CA VAL A 136 -7.49 17.65 1.61
C VAL A 136 -7.11 16.98 0.31
N LEU A 137 -5.82 16.75 0.10
CA LEU A 137 -5.35 15.79 -0.90
C LEU A 137 -5.30 14.41 -0.24
N VAL A 138 -6.01 13.45 -0.78
CA VAL A 138 -6.01 12.05 -0.32
C VAL A 138 -5.06 11.25 -1.19
N MET A 139 -4.06 10.63 -0.56
CA MET A 139 -3.07 9.76 -1.19
C MET A 139 -3.14 8.37 -0.58
N PRO A 140 -3.84 7.42 -1.22
CA PRO A 140 -3.74 6.02 -0.84
C PRO A 140 -2.31 5.51 -1.02
N MET A 141 -1.81 4.76 -0.04
CA MET A 141 -0.44 4.22 -0.05
C MET A 141 -0.34 2.93 -0.90
N PHE A 142 -0.99 2.97 -2.07
CA PHE A 142 -1.02 1.90 -3.06
C PHE A 142 -0.72 2.50 -4.42
N ALA A 143 0.42 2.13 -5.00
CA ALA A 143 0.82 2.67 -6.29
C ALA A 143 -0.09 2.20 -7.42
N GLN A 144 -0.54 0.95 -7.36
CA GLN A 144 -1.49 0.35 -8.29
C GLN A 144 -2.91 0.47 -7.73
N TYR A 145 -3.84 0.92 -8.57
CA TYR A 145 -5.26 0.96 -8.21
C TYR A 145 -5.84 -0.46 -8.11
N ALA A 146 -6.62 -0.71 -7.09
CA ALA A 146 -7.53 -1.84 -7.00
C ALA A 146 -8.82 -1.44 -6.28
N ALA A 147 -9.92 -2.13 -6.61
CA ALA A 147 -11.19 -1.91 -5.91
C ALA A 147 -11.08 -2.19 -4.40
N GLN A 148 -10.25 -3.17 -4.03
CA GLN A 148 -10.00 -3.61 -2.66
C GLN A 148 -9.15 -2.63 -1.83
N THR A 149 -8.37 -1.77 -2.49
CA THR A 149 -7.43 -0.84 -1.83
C THR A 149 -7.84 0.62 -2.05
N THR A 150 -7.47 1.19 -3.19
CA THR A 150 -7.70 2.62 -3.48
C THR A 150 -9.18 2.99 -3.44
N ALA A 151 -10.06 2.20 -4.07
CA ALA A 151 -11.50 2.51 -4.01
C ALA A 151 -12.08 2.36 -2.60
N ALA A 152 -11.62 1.37 -1.81
CA ALA A 152 -12.03 1.23 -0.42
C ALA A 152 -11.64 2.45 0.43
N CYS A 153 -10.47 3.06 0.16
CA CYS A 153 -10.03 4.31 0.80
C CYS A 153 -10.95 5.47 0.40
N PHE A 154 -11.29 5.60 -0.88
CA PHE A 154 -12.21 6.65 -1.36
C PHE A 154 -13.62 6.49 -0.78
N ASP A 155 -14.11 5.26 -0.64
CA ASP A 155 -15.39 4.98 0.02
C ASP A 155 -15.40 5.45 1.48
N ALA A 156 -14.28 5.31 2.22
CA ALA A 156 -14.17 5.77 3.60
C ALA A 156 -14.23 7.31 3.69
N VAL A 157 -13.46 8.00 2.84
CA VAL A 157 -13.47 9.46 2.75
C VAL A 157 -14.85 9.97 2.33
N ALA A 158 -15.46 9.37 1.30
CA ALA A 158 -16.78 9.78 0.81
C ALA A 158 -17.86 9.60 1.89
N ARG A 159 -17.85 8.49 2.63
CA ARG A 159 -18.79 8.27 3.75
C ARG A 159 -18.66 9.35 4.82
N HIS A 160 -17.45 9.77 5.18
CA HIS A 160 -17.23 10.87 6.11
C HIS A 160 -17.83 12.18 5.57
N VAL A 161 -17.48 12.54 4.33
CA VAL A 161 -17.99 13.77 3.67
C VAL A 161 -19.52 13.80 3.64
N MET A 162 -20.17 12.69 3.34
CA MET A 162 -21.65 12.60 3.29
C MET A 162 -22.34 12.83 4.64
N THR A 163 -21.65 12.69 5.76
CA THR A 163 -22.22 12.89 7.11
C THR A 163 -22.07 14.34 7.61
N HIS A 164 -21.28 15.18 6.95
CA HIS A 164 -20.96 16.54 7.38
C HIS A 164 -21.55 17.59 6.45
N ARG A 165 -22.04 18.71 7.03
CA ARG A 165 -22.57 19.86 6.26
C ARG A 165 -21.47 20.77 5.73
N ASP A 166 -20.38 20.95 6.49
CA ASP A 166 -19.20 21.72 6.10
C ASP A 166 -18.03 20.76 5.96
N SER A 167 -17.84 20.27 4.75
CA SER A 167 -16.77 19.34 4.42
C SER A 167 -15.63 20.06 3.70
N PRO A 168 -14.36 19.63 3.88
CA PRO A 168 -13.26 20.16 3.11
C PRO A 168 -13.40 19.82 1.61
N ALA A 169 -12.77 20.62 0.76
CA ALA A 169 -12.59 20.25 -0.63
C ALA A 169 -11.63 19.06 -0.72
N ILE A 170 -12.02 18.03 -1.48
CA ILE A 170 -11.25 16.78 -1.60
C ILE A 170 -10.67 16.69 -3.01
N ARG A 171 -9.38 16.34 -3.10
CA ARG A 171 -8.73 15.78 -4.28
C ARG A 171 -8.23 14.39 -3.93
N THR A 172 -8.16 13.50 -4.91
CA THR A 172 -7.70 12.12 -4.71
C THR A 172 -6.65 11.77 -5.75
N ILE A 173 -5.59 11.08 -5.32
CA ILE A 173 -4.65 10.42 -6.21
C ILE A 173 -5.21 9.02 -6.48
N HIS A 174 -5.51 8.75 -7.75
CA HIS A 174 -6.11 7.49 -8.15
C HIS A 174 -5.08 6.35 -8.16
N ASP A 175 -3.93 6.59 -8.72
CA ASP A 175 -2.78 5.68 -8.76
C ASP A 175 -1.49 6.47 -9.08
N TYR A 176 -0.35 5.83 -8.91
CA TYR A 176 0.97 6.35 -9.28
C TYR A 176 1.90 5.22 -9.73
N HIS A 177 1.33 4.16 -10.29
CA HIS A 177 1.97 2.91 -10.67
C HIS A 177 3.05 3.06 -11.75
N ASP A 178 2.97 4.07 -12.59
CA ASP A 178 3.90 4.37 -13.68
C ASP A 178 4.57 5.75 -13.53
N GLU A 179 4.40 6.40 -12.37
CA GLU A 179 5.05 7.68 -12.09
C GLU A 179 6.57 7.54 -12.08
N PRO A 180 7.29 8.34 -12.90
CA PRO A 180 8.74 8.24 -12.98
C PRO A 180 9.44 8.37 -11.62
N ALA A 181 8.94 9.25 -10.74
CA ALA A 181 9.50 9.43 -9.40
C ALA A 181 9.38 8.15 -8.55
N TYR A 182 8.22 7.47 -8.62
CA TYR A 182 8.00 6.21 -7.90
C TYR A 182 8.85 5.07 -8.45
N ILE A 183 8.91 4.93 -9.77
CA ILE A 183 9.76 3.92 -10.43
C ILE A 183 11.23 4.14 -10.06
N GLN A 184 11.71 5.39 -10.13
CA GLN A 184 13.09 5.72 -9.75
C GLN A 184 13.38 5.46 -8.27
N ALA A 185 12.42 5.67 -7.36
CA ALA A 185 12.60 5.33 -5.96
C ALA A 185 12.86 3.83 -5.76
N ILE A 186 12.09 2.97 -6.43
CA ILE A 186 12.27 1.52 -6.37
C ILE A 186 13.60 1.11 -7.02
N VAL A 187 13.96 1.70 -8.16
CA VAL A 187 15.24 1.43 -8.84
C VAL A 187 16.44 1.84 -7.97
N LYS A 188 16.36 3.00 -7.31
CA LYS A 188 17.39 3.46 -6.35
C LYS A 188 17.50 2.49 -5.15
N GLN A 189 16.38 2.02 -4.62
CA GLN A 189 16.35 1.02 -3.55
C GLN A 189 17.03 -0.29 -3.97
N LEU A 190 16.69 -0.81 -5.14
CA LEU A 190 17.31 -2.02 -5.71
C LEU A 190 18.81 -1.85 -5.94
N ARG A 191 19.22 -0.76 -6.57
CA ARG A 191 20.65 -0.46 -6.80
C ARG A 191 21.42 -0.32 -5.49
N HIS A 192 20.88 0.42 -4.52
CA HIS A 192 21.49 0.57 -3.19
C HIS A 192 21.66 -0.77 -2.46
N TYR A 193 20.67 -1.67 -2.60
CA TYR A 193 20.76 -3.03 -2.05
C TYR A 193 21.84 -3.85 -2.78
N TRP A 194 21.86 -3.81 -4.11
CA TRP A 194 22.81 -4.57 -4.93
C TRP A 194 24.23 -4.04 -4.87
N ASP A 195 24.45 -2.77 -4.63
CA ASP A 195 25.79 -2.20 -4.39
C ASP A 195 26.48 -2.86 -3.17
N LYS A 196 25.69 -3.28 -2.19
CA LYS A 196 26.18 -3.92 -0.97
C LYS A 196 26.25 -5.46 -1.06
N ASN A 197 25.29 -6.05 -1.78
CA ASN A 197 25.07 -7.50 -1.76
C ASN A 197 25.34 -8.18 -3.12
N GLY A 198 25.71 -7.39 -4.15
CA GLY A 198 25.75 -7.84 -5.53
C GLY A 198 24.35 -8.01 -6.13
N ALA A 199 24.24 -7.97 -7.45
CA ALA A 199 22.99 -8.22 -8.16
C ALA A 199 22.81 -9.74 -8.41
N PRO A 200 21.59 -10.29 -8.36
CA PRO A 200 21.36 -11.72 -8.56
C PRO A 200 21.81 -12.21 -9.94
N MET A 201 21.68 -11.37 -10.98
CA MET A 201 22.07 -11.71 -12.36
C MET A 201 23.56 -11.99 -12.50
N SER A 202 24.42 -11.44 -11.64
CA SER A 202 25.87 -11.70 -11.66
C SER A 202 26.25 -13.16 -11.38
N VAL A 203 25.35 -13.91 -10.75
CA VAL A 203 25.51 -15.33 -10.45
C VAL A 203 24.50 -16.23 -11.16
N GLY A 204 23.74 -15.68 -12.14
CA GLY A 204 22.67 -16.40 -12.83
C GLY A 204 21.37 -16.51 -12.05
N GLY A 205 21.20 -15.64 -11.06
CA GLY A 205 19.97 -15.53 -10.27
C GLY A 205 18.89 -14.66 -10.94
N ARG A 206 17.79 -14.41 -10.23
CA ARG A 206 16.62 -13.67 -10.72
C ARG A 206 16.07 -12.67 -9.74
N LEU A 207 15.48 -11.60 -10.28
CA LEU A 207 14.63 -10.67 -9.55
C LEU A 207 13.16 -11.12 -9.67
N VAL A 208 12.49 -11.34 -8.54
CA VAL A 208 11.05 -11.60 -8.45
C VAL A 208 10.37 -10.35 -7.93
N MET A 209 9.47 -9.79 -8.73
CA MET A 209 8.60 -8.68 -8.34
C MET A 209 7.24 -9.25 -7.94
N SER A 210 7.01 -9.37 -6.62
CA SER A 210 5.80 -9.96 -6.07
C SER A 210 4.79 -8.89 -5.71
N PHE A 211 3.55 -9.02 -6.19
CA PHE A 211 2.42 -8.16 -5.87
C PHE A 211 1.39 -8.94 -5.08
N HIS A 212 0.59 -8.27 -4.26
CA HIS A 212 -0.54 -8.93 -3.62
C HIS A 212 -1.53 -9.40 -4.70
N GLY A 213 -1.94 -10.66 -4.66
CA GLY A 213 -2.94 -11.17 -5.60
C GLY A 213 -4.33 -10.58 -5.34
N ILE A 214 -5.14 -10.55 -6.37
CA ILE A 214 -6.60 -10.33 -6.28
C ILE A 214 -7.31 -11.47 -7.02
N PRO A 215 -8.60 -11.72 -6.77
CA PRO A 215 -9.36 -12.71 -7.54
C PRO A 215 -9.28 -12.41 -9.04
N GLN A 216 -9.05 -13.43 -9.87
CA GLN A 216 -9.03 -13.32 -11.34
C GLN A 216 -10.31 -12.63 -11.87
N LYS A 217 -11.44 -12.94 -11.25
CA LYS A 217 -12.72 -12.32 -11.55
C LYS A 217 -12.74 -10.80 -11.43
N SER A 218 -11.91 -10.20 -10.56
CA SER A 218 -11.84 -8.74 -10.44
C SER A 218 -11.28 -8.12 -11.72
N SER A 219 -10.21 -8.68 -12.30
CA SER A 219 -9.67 -8.27 -13.61
C SER A 219 -10.69 -8.45 -14.72
N GLU A 220 -11.42 -9.58 -14.75
CA GLU A 220 -12.47 -9.85 -15.73
C GLU A 220 -13.64 -8.85 -15.66
N LEU A 221 -13.91 -8.31 -14.47
CA LEU A 221 -14.92 -7.28 -14.23
C LEU A 221 -14.40 -5.85 -14.50
N GLY A 222 -13.16 -5.70 -14.90
CA GLY A 222 -12.57 -4.43 -15.34
C GLY A 222 -11.68 -3.74 -14.32
N ASP A 223 -11.24 -4.43 -13.23
CA ASP A 223 -10.20 -3.89 -12.35
C ASP A 223 -8.87 -3.81 -13.13
N VAL A 224 -8.22 -2.66 -13.03
CA VAL A 224 -7.00 -2.35 -13.80
C VAL A 224 -5.72 -2.81 -13.10
N TYR A 225 -5.83 -3.37 -11.91
CA TYR A 225 -4.71 -3.70 -11.02
C TYR A 225 -3.63 -4.56 -11.68
N GLU A 226 -4.04 -5.66 -12.33
CA GLU A 226 -3.13 -6.59 -12.99
C GLU A 226 -2.28 -5.89 -14.05
N ALA A 227 -2.91 -5.09 -14.92
CA ALA A 227 -2.23 -4.34 -15.96
C ALA A 227 -1.25 -3.31 -15.36
N GLN A 228 -1.62 -2.65 -14.27
CA GLN A 228 -0.78 -1.69 -13.58
C GLN A 228 0.40 -2.37 -12.88
N CYS A 229 0.23 -3.54 -12.27
CA CYS A 229 1.34 -4.32 -11.71
C CYS A 229 2.38 -4.69 -12.78
N HIS A 230 1.94 -5.21 -13.91
CA HIS A 230 2.81 -5.53 -15.03
C HIS A 230 3.51 -4.29 -15.61
N LYS A 231 2.81 -3.16 -15.70
CA LYS A 231 3.38 -1.89 -16.15
C LYS A 231 4.49 -1.41 -15.21
N THR A 232 4.23 -1.39 -13.90
CA THR A 232 5.24 -1.04 -12.88
C THR A 232 6.48 -1.92 -13.00
N ALA A 233 6.29 -3.23 -13.03
CA ALA A 233 7.40 -4.18 -13.13
C ALA A 233 8.23 -4.00 -14.42
N SER A 234 7.57 -3.78 -15.55
CA SER A 234 8.22 -3.55 -16.83
C SER A 234 9.04 -2.25 -16.82
N LEU A 235 8.54 -1.18 -16.21
CA LEU A 235 9.26 0.09 -16.07
C LEU A 235 10.49 -0.06 -15.17
N ILE A 236 10.38 -0.75 -14.04
CA ILE A 236 11.50 -1.05 -13.14
C ILE A 236 12.57 -1.86 -13.89
N ALA A 237 12.18 -2.92 -14.59
CA ALA A 237 13.10 -3.78 -15.34
C ALA A 237 13.83 -2.99 -16.45
N ASN A 238 13.11 -2.16 -17.18
CA ASN A 238 13.69 -1.30 -18.23
C ASN A 238 14.72 -0.30 -17.67
N GLU A 239 14.40 0.36 -16.55
CA GLU A 239 15.30 1.31 -15.87
C GLU A 239 16.56 0.63 -15.30
N LEU A 240 16.46 -0.63 -14.94
CA LEU A 240 17.59 -1.46 -14.49
C LEU A 240 18.37 -2.09 -15.64
N GLY A 241 17.85 -2.06 -16.87
CA GLY A 241 18.45 -2.71 -18.04
C GLY A 241 18.41 -4.22 -18.00
N LEU A 242 17.35 -4.81 -17.38
CA LEU A 242 17.21 -6.25 -17.24
C LEU A 242 16.62 -6.91 -18.48
N ASP A 243 17.18 -8.05 -18.86
CA ASP A 243 16.61 -8.91 -19.90
C ASP A 243 15.36 -9.65 -19.38
N ALA A 244 14.50 -10.13 -20.28
CA ALA A 244 13.26 -10.84 -19.92
C ALA A 244 13.48 -12.11 -19.06
N ARG A 245 14.66 -12.70 -19.14
CA ARG A 245 15.04 -13.88 -18.33
C ARG A 245 15.47 -13.53 -16.91
N ASP A 246 15.79 -12.27 -16.63
CA ASP A 246 16.41 -11.83 -15.38
C ASP A 246 15.37 -11.53 -14.29
N TRP A 247 14.12 -11.38 -14.67
CA TRP A 247 13.05 -11.02 -13.74
C TRP A 247 11.72 -11.71 -14.05
N THR A 248 10.81 -11.68 -13.11
CA THR A 248 9.44 -12.20 -13.25
C THR A 248 8.47 -11.45 -12.35
N VAL A 249 7.21 -11.34 -12.80
CA VAL A 249 6.07 -10.89 -11.98
C VAL A 249 5.36 -12.09 -11.40
N CYS A 250 5.04 -12.01 -10.11
CA CYS A 250 4.25 -13.02 -9.42
C CYS A 250 3.23 -12.37 -8.49
N PHE A 251 2.22 -13.14 -8.09
CA PHE A 251 1.16 -12.69 -7.19
C PHE A 251 1.12 -13.56 -5.93
N GLN A 252 1.13 -12.91 -4.75
CA GLN A 252 1.16 -13.54 -3.44
C GLN A 252 -0.20 -13.53 -2.73
N SER A 253 -0.27 -14.13 -1.55
CA SER A 253 -1.38 -14.00 -0.58
C SER A 253 -2.72 -14.57 -1.06
N ARG A 254 -2.69 -15.62 -1.90
CA ARG A 254 -3.91 -16.29 -2.36
C ARG A 254 -4.77 -16.74 -1.20
N PHE A 255 -6.05 -16.37 -1.25
CA PHE A 255 -7.01 -16.71 -0.22
C PHE A 255 -8.26 -17.40 -0.77
N GLY A 256 -8.75 -18.43 -0.05
CA GLY A 256 -9.99 -19.11 -0.41
C GLY A 256 -9.81 -20.14 -1.53
N ARG A 257 -10.91 -20.43 -2.24
CA ARG A 257 -10.96 -21.46 -3.28
C ARG A 257 -11.02 -20.89 -4.70
N ASP A 258 -11.29 -19.60 -4.81
CA ASP A 258 -11.40 -18.93 -6.10
C ASP A 258 -10.04 -18.87 -6.79
N GLU A 259 -10.06 -18.70 -8.09
CA GLU A 259 -8.87 -18.44 -8.88
C GLU A 259 -8.44 -16.98 -8.67
N TRP A 260 -7.13 -16.79 -8.42
CA TRP A 260 -6.50 -15.49 -8.24
C TRP A 260 -5.49 -15.25 -9.35
N LEU A 261 -5.04 -14.01 -9.50
CA LEU A 261 -4.01 -13.64 -10.47
C LEU A 261 -2.79 -14.55 -10.36
N GLN A 262 -2.23 -14.90 -11.50
CA GLN A 262 -1.11 -15.82 -11.64
C GLN A 262 0.05 -15.15 -12.39
N PRO A 263 1.30 -15.69 -12.31
CA PRO A 263 1.68 -16.88 -11.56
C PRO A 263 1.75 -16.63 -10.04
N TYR A 264 1.52 -17.68 -9.22
CA TYR A 264 1.61 -17.57 -7.77
C TYR A 264 3.06 -17.50 -7.30
N THR A 265 3.39 -16.54 -6.44
CA THR A 265 4.76 -16.30 -5.95
C THR A 265 5.39 -17.54 -5.32
N LEU A 266 4.67 -18.23 -4.44
CA LEU A 266 5.16 -19.43 -3.77
C LEU A 266 5.54 -20.55 -4.78
N ALA A 267 4.67 -20.79 -5.75
CA ALA A 267 4.91 -21.84 -6.76
C ALA A 267 6.06 -21.47 -7.68
N SER A 268 6.14 -20.21 -8.11
CA SER A 268 7.19 -19.72 -9.01
C SER A 268 8.57 -19.76 -8.36
N VAL A 269 8.70 -19.30 -7.13
CA VAL A 269 9.98 -19.30 -6.39
C VAL A 269 10.41 -20.72 -6.04
N LYS A 270 9.45 -21.59 -5.70
CA LYS A 270 9.75 -23.01 -5.51
C LYS A 270 10.27 -23.67 -6.80
N ALA A 271 9.67 -23.38 -7.94
CA ALA A 271 10.15 -23.90 -9.24
C ALA A 271 11.57 -23.40 -9.56
N LEU A 272 11.86 -22.11 -9.35
CA LEU A 272 13.21 -21.56 -9.50
C LEU A 272 14.24 -22.29 -8.62
N ALA A 273 13.88 -22.62 -7.40
CA ALA A 273 14.73 -23.37 -6.48
C ALA A 273 14.97 -24.82 -6.97
N GLU A 274 13.92 -25.50 -7.46
CA GLU A 274 14.00 -26.86 -8.00
C GLU A 274 14.79 -26.92 -9.32
N GLU A 275 14.77 -25.85 -10.12
CA GLU A 275 15.57 -25.65 -11.33
C GLU A 275 17.02 -25.30 -11.05
N GLY A 276 17.40 -25.05 -9.78
CA GLY A 276 18.77 -24.73 -9.36
C GLY A 276 19.16 -23.28 -9.63
N THR A 277 18.20 -22.34 -9.72
CA THR A 277 18.50 -20.90 -9.79
C THR A 277 19.27 -20.50 -8.53
N PRO A 278 20.53 -20.02 -8.64
CA PRO A 278 21.43 -19.97 -7.49
C PRO A 278 21.06 -18.86 -6.49
N ARG A 279 20.38 -17.81 -6.97
CA ARG A 279 19.93 -16.70 -6.12
C ARG A 279 18.62 -16.12 -6.61
N VAL A 280 17.71 -15.83 -5.68
CA VAL A 280 16.46 -15.14 -5.93
C VAL A 280 16.38 -13.91 -5.01
N ASP A 281 16.29 -12.75 -5.61
CA ASP A 281 15.98 -11.49 -4.92
C ASP A 281 14.50 -11.18 -5.11
N VAL A 282 13.78 -10.89 -4.03
CA VAL A 282 12.36 -10.60 -4.07
C VAL A 282 12.11 -9.19 -3.56
N ILE A 283 11.34 -8.42 -4.32
CA ILE A 283 10.81 -7.10 -3.91
C ILE A 283 9.31 -7.08 -4.11
N CYS A 284 8.60 -6.29 -3.32
CA CYS A 284 7.14 -6.14 -3.38
C CYS A 284 6.74 -4.73 -3.79
N PRO A 285 6.75 -4.38 -5.12
CA PRO A 285 6.54 -3.00 -5.57
C PRO A 285 5.11 -2.46 -5.37
N GLY A 286 4.16 -3.28 -4.96
CA GLY A 286 2.80 -2.86 -4.60
C GLY A 286 2.64 -2.42 -3.15
N PHE A 287 3.69 -2.59 -2.33
CA PHE A 287 3.67 -2.28 -0.90
C PHE A 287 4.52 -1.05 -0.61
N ALA A 288 3.89 0.01 -0.11
CA ALA A 288 4.60 1.23 0.27
C ALA A 288 5.39 1.06 1.59
N ALA A 289 4.93 0.16 2.45
CA ALA A 289 5.52 -0.13 3.75
C ALA A 289 5.56 -1.64 4.00
N ASP A 290 6.58 -2.08 4.73
CA ASP A 290 6.67 -3.45 5.21
C ASP A 290 5.51 -3.80 6.14
N CYS A 291 5.01 -5.00 6.01
CA CYS A 291 3.83 -5.47 6.71
C CYS A 291 3.88 -7.00 6.90
N LEU A 292 2.79 -7.59 7.38
CA LEU A 292 2.68 -9.04 7.56
C LEU A 292 2.98 -9.79 6.26
N GLU A 293 2.44 -9.28 5.15
CA GLU A 293 2.52 -9.91 3.83
C GLU A 293 3.92 -9.83 3.22
N THR A 294 4.75 -8.89 3.64
CA THR A 294 6.13 -8.78 3.14
C THR A 294 7.13 -9.47 4.06
N ILE A 295 6.99 -9.30 5.37
CA ILE A 295 7.96 -9.83 6.34
C ILE A 295 7.70 -11.32 6.59
N GLU A 296 6.46 -11.71 6.92
CA GLU A 296 6.18 -13.09 7.29
C GLU A 296 5.98 -13.98 6.07
N GLU A 297 5.21 -13.53 5.06
CA GLU A 297 4.92 -14.35 3.89
C GLU A 297 6.13 -14.42 2.94
N ILE A 298 6.81 -13.29 2.67
CA ILE A 298 7.92 -13.26 1.71
C ILE A 298 9.27 -13.53 2.39
N ASP A 299 9.63 -12.72 3.40
CA ASP A 299 10.98 -12.88 3.98
C ASP A 299 11.13 -14.15 4.82
N ASP A 300 10.08 -14.65 5.49
CA ASP A 300 10.17 -15.86 6.28
C ASP A 300 9.63 -17.10 5.54
N GLU A 301 8.36 -17.16 5.17
CA GLU A 301 7.74 -18.37 4.61
C GLU A 301 8.32 -18.72 3.21
N LEU A 302 8.42 -17.72 2.32
CA LEU A 302 8.92 -17.93 0.97
C LEU A 302 10.41 -18.26 0.98
N ARG A 303 11.22 -17.59 1.83
CA ARG A 303 12.62 -17.92 2.06
C ARG A 303 12.80 -19.38 2.47
N ARG A 304 12.03 -19.83 3.47
CA ARG A 304 12.08 -21.25 3.92
C ARG A 304 11.70 -22.21 2.80
N THR A 305 10.73 -21.85 1.98
CA THR A 305 10.30 -22.66 0.83
C THR A 305 11.41 -22.78 -0.20
N TYR A 306 12.03 -21.64 -0.59
CA TYR A 306 13.14 -21.63 -1.53
C TYR A 306 14.32 -22.47 -1.02
N MET A 307 14.78 -22.21 0.21
CA MET A 307 15.92 -22.94 0.81
C MET A 307 15.64 -24.44 0.93
N GLY A 308 14.42 -24.84 1.27
CA GLY A 308 14.02 -26.25 1.39
C GLY A 308 13.88 -26.97 0.04
N ALA A 309 13.52 -26.25 -1.00
CA ALA A 309 13.30 -26.78 -2.35
C ALA A 309 14.56 -26.73 -3.23
N PHE A 310 15.58 -25.93 -2.86
CA PHE A 310 16.75 -25.71 -3.70
C PHE A 310 17.48 -27.00 -4.05
N ARG A 311 17.76 -27.19 -5.33
CA ARG A 311 18.48 -28.33 -5.90
C ARG A 311 19.44 -27.83 -6.98
N SER A 312 20.71 -28.10 -6.84
CA SER A 312 21.73 -27.76 -7.85
C SER A 312 22.93 -28.67 -7.75
N ASP A 313 23.46 -29.09 -8.91
CA ASP A 313 24.71 -29.81 -9.00
C ASP A 313 25.92 -28.86 -9.00
N THR A 314 25.70 -27.59 -9.25
CA THR A 314 26.75 -26.56 -9.38
C THR A 314 26.95 -25.77 -8.11
N PHE A 315 25.87 -25.46 -7.39
CA PHE A 315 25.89 -24.62 -6.19
C PHE A 315 25.50 -25.45 -4.96
N PRO A 316 26.29 -25.40 -3.88
CA PRO A 316 26.01 -26.18 -2.67
C PRO A 316 24.75 -25.70 -1.92
N THR A 317 24.47 -24.41 -2.02
CA THR A 317 23.28 -23.75 -1.41
C THR A 317 22.76 -22.66 -2.32
N GLY A 318 21.44 -22.43 -2.29
CA GLY A 318 20.83 -21.25 -2.91
C GLY A 318 20.87 -20.03 -1.99
N GLU A 319 20.72 -18.86 -2.56
CA GLU A 319 20.62 -17.59 -1.83
C GLU A 319 19.23 -16.97 -2.05
N PHE A 320 18.59 -16.55 -0.97
CA PHE A 320 17.32 -15.85 -1.02
C PHE A 320 17.42 -14.50 -0.31
N HIS A 321 17.10 -13.44 -1.02
CA HIS A 321 17.13 -12.08 -0.49
C HIS A 321 15.75 -11.44 -0.61
N TYR A 322 15.20 -10.99 0.51
CA TYR A 322 14.07 -10.07 0.52
C TYR A 322 14.61 -8.65 0.54
N ILE A 323 14.15 -7.82 -0.39
CA ILE A 323 14.49 -6.40 -0.46
C ILE A 323 13.32 -5.64 0.16
N PRO A 324 13.52 -4.93 1.29
CA PRO A 324 12.44 -4.24 1.99
C PRO A 324 11.64 -3.32 1.09
N ALA A 325 10.38 -3.08 1.45
CA ALA A 325 9.56 -2.03 0.84
C ALA A 325 10.26 -0.66 0.96
N LEU A 326 9.78 0.33 0.25
CA LEU A 326 10.37 1.68 0.31
C LEU A 326 10.33 2.27 1.72
N ASN A 327 9.32 1.94 2.51
CA ASN A 327 9.12 2.46 3.85
C ASN A 327 9.23 4.01 3.85
N GLU A 328 9.76 4.61 4.90
CA GLU A 328 10.07 6.05 4.99
C GLU A 328 11.49 6.38 4.52
N SER A 329 12.04 5.62 3.56
CA SER A 329 13.35 5.93 2.98
C SER A 329 13.35 7.29 2.29
N ASP A 330 14.52 7.91 2.19
CA ASP A 330 14.64 9.21 1.48
C ASP A 330 14.19 9.09 0.03
N PHE A 331 14.40 7.93 -0.61
CA PHE A 331 13.90 7.65 -1.96
C PHE A 331 12.36 7.70 -2.04
N ALA A 332 11.68 7.13 -1.03
CA ALA A 332 10.22 7.16 -0.93
C ALA A 332 9.70 8.57 -0.73
N ILE A 333 10.31 9.30 0.22
CA ILE A 333 9.91 10.66 0.58
C ILE A 333 10.05 11.60 -0.62
N GLU A 334 11.19 11.56 -1.34
CA GLU A 334 11.38 12.34 -2.57
C GLU A 334 10.27 12.05 -3.60
N ALA A 335 9.94 10.78 -3.81
CA ALA A 335 8.93 10.38 -4.79
C ALA A 335 7.51 10.85 -4.36
N TYR A 336 7.14 10.61 -3.12
CA TYR A 336 5.81 11.01 -2.62
C TYR A 336 5.66 12.53 -2.55
N GLU A 337 6.72 13.26 -2.21
CA GLU A 337 6.76 14.72 -2.27
C GLU A 337 6.48 15.22 -3.69
N MET A 338 7.19 14.70 -4.70
CA MET A 338 7.00 15.10 -6.10
C MET A 338 5.56 14.85 -6.57
N ILE A 339 5.02 13.67 -6.28
CA ILE A 339 3.64 13.30 -6.64
C ILE A 339 2.65 14.25 -5.93
N ALA A 340 2.80 14.44 -4.61
CA ALA A 340 1.91 15.30 -3.84
C ALA A 340 1.97 16.76 -4.30
N ARG A 341 3.15 17.33 -4.56
CA ARG A 341 3.29 18.71 -5.04
C ARG A 341 2.59 18.93 -6.37
N ARG A 342 2.68 17.98 -7.30
CA ARG A 342 1.97 18.06 -8.58
C ARG A 342 0.47 18.13 -8.36
N GLU A 343 -0.07 17.26 -7.53
CA GLU A 343 -1.52 17.18 -7.27
C GLU A 343 -2.04 18.33 -6.38
N LEU A 344 -1.16 18.95 -5.61
CA LEU A 344 -1.46 20.15 -4.80
C LEU A 344 -1.35 21.45 -5.61
N ALA A 345 -0.97 21.42 -6.89
CA ALA A 345 -0.85 22.60 -7.72
C ALA A 345 -2.14 23.46 -7.68
N GLY A 346 -1.99 24.75 -7.41
CA GLY A 346 -3.10 25.70 -7.21
C GLY A 346 -3.81 25.58 -5.85
N TRP A 347 -3.32 24.75 -4.94
CA TRP A 347 -3.75 24.69 -3.54
C TRP A 347 -2.67 25.15 -2.56
N LEU A 348 -1.40 25.06 -2.98
CA LEU A 348 -0.24 25.66 -2.30
C LEU A 348 0.03 27.05 -2.84
#